data_d68cda5842f60001ce6a31d0cbfe537b
#
_entry.id   d68cda5842f60001ce6a31d0cbfe537b
#
_cell.length_a   1.000
_cell.length_b   1.000
_cell.length_c   1.000
_cell.angle_alpha   90.00
_cell.angle_beta   90.00
_cell.angle_gamma   90.00
#
_symmetry.space_group_name_H-M   'P 1'
#
loop_
_entity.id
_entity.type
_entity.pdbx_description
1 polymer ?
#
loop_
_entity_poly.entity_id
_entity_poly.type
_entity_poly.pdbx_seq_one_letter_code
_entity_poly.pdbx_strand_id
1 'polypeptide(L)'
;MKYMKLFFFFVALSYGNQKSNAQPIRFQASSVSFTDKKEDGSWNEWSDFVDAKVLITLDAKKDLITINSAEVQSFRIKAYGEITDNDEVNIVPFECVDNNSSKCNILIITKKKENNRIQFYITYNEVKFVYNIYAK
;
A
#
# COMPACT_ATOMS: atom_id res chain seq x y z
N MET A 1 -13.36 8.13 -14.53
CA MET A 1 -13.36 7.33 -13.53
C MET A 1 -12.19 7.38 -12.74
N LYS A 2 -12.32 7.35 -11.46
CA LYS A 2 -11.23 7.44 -10.62
C LYS A 2 -10.39 6.26 -10.64
N TYR A 3 -10.92 5.14 -10.92
CA TYR A 3 -10.09 3.98 -10.99
C TYR A 3 -9.09 4.13 -12.10
N MET A 4 -9.49 4.77 -13.15
CA MET A 4 -8.65 4.92 -14.27
C MET A 4 -7.44 5.72 -13.96
N LYS A 5 -7.58 6.73 -13.11
CA LYS A 5 -6.48 7.49 -12.77
C LYS A 5 -5.41 6.73 -12.14
N LEU A 6 -5.74 5.97 -11.13
CA LEU A 6 -4.77 5.19 -10.42
C LEU A 6 -4.15 4.19 -11.35
N PHE A 7 -4.99 3.48 -12.06
CA PHE A 7 -4.53 2.46 -12.89
C PHE A 7 -3.61 3.02 -13.93
N PHE A 8 -3.97 4.14 -14.45
CA PHE A 8 -3.18 4.78 -15.43
C PHE A 8 -1.83 5.19 -14.94
N PHE A 9 -1.72 5.58 -13.69
CA PHE A 9 -0.46 5.93 -13.12
C PHE A 9 0.50 4.76 -13.20
N PHE A 10 0.07 3.58 -12.79
CA PHE A 10 0.93 2.44 -12.82
C PHE A 10 1.20 1.97 -14.23
N VAL A 11 0.20 2.07 -15.06
CA VAL A 11 0.37 1.60 -16.38
C VAL A 11 1.24 2.49 -17.20
N ALA A 12 1.23 3.77 -16.89
CA ALA A 12 2.06 4.67 -17.61
C ALA A 12 3.47 4.23 -17.54
N LEU A 13 3.76 3.49 -16.55
CA LEU A 13 5.05 3.02 -16.44
C LEU A 13 5.21 1.92 -17.37
N SER A 14 4.21 1.26 -17.61
CA SER A 14 4.33 0.16 -18.41
C SER A 14 3.84 0.36 -19.76
N TYR A 15 3.15 1.30 -20.15
CA TYR A 15 2.78 1.52 -21.33
C TYR A 15 1.92 1.04 -21.97
N GLY A 16 1.62 0.99 -21.80
CA GLY A 16 0.97 0.67 -22.24
C GLY A 16 0.11 0.16 -22.92
N ASN A 17 -0.41 -0.07 -23.12
CA ASN A 17 -1.16 -0.41 -23.81
C ASN A 17 -1.70 -1.54 -23.60
N GLN A 18 -1.50 -2.09 -23.04
CA GLN A 18 -1.92 -3.10 -22.85
C GLN A 18 -2.82 -3.19 -21.97
N LYS A 19 -3.62 -2.58 -21.94
CA LYS A 19 -4.51 -2.47 -21.13
C LYS A 19 -4.99 -3.63 -20.63
N SER A 20 -5.35 -4.39 -21.21
CA SER A 20 -6.01 -5.48 -20.73
C SER A 20 -5.20 -6.34 -19.98
N ASN A 21 -3.97 -6.13 -19.99
CA ASN A 21 -3.23 -7.00 -19.36
C ASN A 21 -2.46 -6.51 -18.38
N ALA A 22 -2.87 -5.65 -17.53
CA ALA A 22 -2.12 -5.16 -16.45
C ALA A 22 -1.70 -6.27 -15.59
N GLN A 23 -0.44 -6.46 -15.46
CA GLN A 23 0.10 -7.47 -14.61
C GLN A 23 0.04 -7.02 -13.18
N PRO A 24 -0.08 -7.92 -12.24
CA PRO A 24 0.03 -7.53 -10.84
C PRO A 24 1.38 -6.91 -10.56
N ILE A 25 1.37 -5.93 -9.68
CA ILE A 25 2.60 -5.27 -9.28
C ILE A 25 3.07 -5.92 -8.00
N ARG A 26 4.33 -6.29 -7.93
CA ARG A 26 4.88 -6.97 -6.78
C ARG A 26 5.93 -6.12 -6.10
N PHE A 27 5.87 -6.13 -4.78
CA PHE A 27 6.85 -5.45 -3.97
C PHE A 27 7.40 -6.43 -2.95
N GLN A 28 8.64 -6.25 -2.59
CA GLN A 28 9.24 -7.03 -1.53
C GLN A 28 9.38 -6.12 -0.31
N ALA A 29 8.89 -6.56 0.84
CA ALA A 29 9.08 -5.80 2.06
C ALA A 29 10.40 -6.20 2.70
N SER A 30 11.06 -5.26 3.33
CA SER A 30 12.30 -5.54 4.04
C SER A 30 12.13 -5.39 5.54
N SER A 31 11.25 -4.51 5.98
CA SER A 31 11.05 -4.28 7.41
C SER A 31 9.66 -3.72 7.67
N VAL A 32 9.24 -3.81 8.92
CA VAL A 32 7.91 -3.34 9.32
C VAL A 32 7.98 -2.68 10.68
N SER A 33 7.15 -1.66 10.86
CA SER A 33 6.96 -0.99 12.15
C SER A 33 5.47 -0.85 12.38
N PHE A 34 5.07 -0.67 13.61
CA PHE A 34 3.65 -0.48 13.90
C PHE A 34 3.46 0.51 15.04
N THR A 35 2.24 1.03 15.17
CA THR A 35 1.86 1.85 16.30
C THR A 35 0.37 1.59 16.58
N ASP A 36 -0.07 1.89 17.77
CA ASP A 36 -1.46 1.71 18.14
C ASP A 36 -1.95 2.92 18.92
N LYS A 37 -3.24 2.98 19.17
CA LYS A 37 -3.83 4.11 19.85
C LYS A 37 -3.76 3.93 21.37
N LYS A 38 -3.57 5.05 22.03
CA LYS A 38 -3.68 5.10 23.48
C LYS A 38 -5.16 5.22 23.83
N GLU A 39 -5.46 5.10 25.09
CA GLU A 39 -6.84 5.20 25.54
C GLU A 39 -7.46 6.55 25.23
N ASP A 40 -6.68 7.60 25.22
CA ASP A 40 -7.20 8.92 24.94
C ASP A 40 -7.37 9.20 23.44
N GLY A 41 -7.10 8.22 22.59
CA GLY A 41 -7.28 8.38 21.15
C GLY A 41 -6.06 8.86 20.39
N SER A 42 -5.01 9.26 21.08
CA SER A 42 -3.79 9.65 20.37
C SER A 42 -2.97 8.40 20.04
N TRP A 43 -2.03 8.56 19.12
CA TRP A 43 -1.21 7.41 18.70
C TRP A 43 0.05 7.33 19.54
N ASN A 44 0.44 6.11 19.86
CA ASN A 44 1.74 5.87 20.48
C ASN A 44 2.84 6.13 19.45
N GLU A 45 4.06 6.14 19.91
CA GLU A 45 5.18 6.26 18.99
C GLU A 45 5.30 4.99 18.18
N TRP A 46 5.86 5.12 16.99
CA TRP A 46 6.08 3.95 16.15
C TRP A 46 7.11 3.03 16.80
N SER A 47 6.91 1.75 16.64
CA SER A 47 7.90 0.78 17.11
C SER A 47 9.15 0.91 16.25
N ASP A 48 10.25 0.31 16.71
CA ASP A 48 11.43 0.21 15.86
C ASP A 48 11.09 -0.70 14.70
N PHE A 49 11.72 -0.47 13.55
CA PHE A 49 11.53 -1.36 12.43
C PHE A 49 12.20 -2.70 12.72
N VAL A 50 11.53 -3.77 12.38
CA VAL A 50 12.10 -5.11 12.47
C VAL A 50 12.07 -5.74 11.09
N ASP A 51 12.98 -6.66 10.83
CA ASP A 51 13.05 -7.31 9.54
C ASP A 51 11.75 -8.04 9.25
N ALA A 52 11.30 -7.92 8.03
CA ALA A 52 10.09 -8.62 7.60
C ALA A 52 10.20 -8.85 6.11
N LYS A 53 10.42 -10.09 5.71
CA LYS A 53 10.56 -10.39 4.29
C LYS A 53 9.28 -10.99 3.79
N VAL A 54 8.40 -10.17 3.29
CA VAL A 54 7.13 -10.63 2.78
C VAL A 54 6.89 -10.03 1.41
N LEU A 55 6.14 -10.73 0.60
CA LEU A 55 5.80 -10.27 -0.72
C LEU A 55 4.44 -9.60 -0.67
N ILE A 56 4.35 -8.40 -1.23
CA ILE A 56 3.10 -7.67 -1.32
C ILE A 56 2.73 -7.56 -2.79
N THR A 57 1.52 -7.94 -3.14
CA THR A 57 1.08 -7.90 -4.53
C THR A 57 -0.15 -7.02 -4.66
N LEU A 58 -0.12 -6.12 -5.63
CA LEU A 58 -1.26 -5.28 -5.96
C LEU A 58 -1.79 -5.76 -7.30
N ASP A 59 -3.00 -6.30 -7.30
CA ASP A 59 -3.64 -6.77 -8.51
C ASP A 59 -4.85 -5.91 -8.80
N ALA A 60 -4.66 -4.87 -9.58
CA ALA A 60 -5.72 -3.91 -9.85
C ALA A 60 -6.86 -4.52 -10.65
N LYS A 61 -6.56 -5.54 -11.43
CA LYS A 61 -7.57 -6.17 -12.21
C LYS A 61 -8.56 -6.89 -11.34
N LYS A 62 -8.11 -7.42 -10.20
CA LYS A 62 -8.97 -8.10 -9.26
C LYS A 62 -9.35 -7.23 -8.07
N ASP A 63 -8.91 -5.98 -8.04
CA ASP A 63 -9.13 -5.06 -6.92
C ASP A 63 -8.67 -5.72 -5.61
N LEU A 64 -7.45 -6.23 -5.62
CA LEU A 64 -6.97 -7.03 -4.51
C LEU A 64 -5.53 -6.74 -4.19
N ILE A 65 -5.22 -6.56 -2.91
CA ILE A 65 -3.85 -6.47 -2.44
C ILE A 65 -3.64 -7.65 -1.51
N THR A 66 -2.52 -8.35 -1.64
CA THR A 66 -2.22 -9.46 -0.74
C THR A 66 -0.86 -9.27 -0.11
N ILE A 67 -0.73 -9.70 1.12
CA ILE A 67 0.54 -9.74 1.82
C ILE A 67 0.78 -11.19 2.18
N ASN A 68 1.83 -11.76 1.58
CA ASN A 68 2.16 -13.15 1.80
C ASN A 68 3.14 -13.27 2.94
N SER A 69 2.61 -13.34 4.13
CA SER A 69 3.41 -13.59 5.31
C SER A 69 3.05 -14.99 5.80
N ALA A 70 3.37 -15.34 7.01
CA ALA A 70 3.06 -16.65 7.55
C ALA A 70 1.58 -16.96 7.38
N GLU A 71 0.75 -15.96 7.60
CA GLU A 71 -0.66 -16.07 7.27
C GLU A 71 -0.90 -15.10 6.14
N VAL A 72 -1.55 -15.54 5.09
CA VAL A 72 -1.83 -14.67 3.96
C VAL A 72 -2.91 -13.69 4.35
N GLN A 73 -2.62 -12.40 4.16
CA GLN A 73 -3.60 -11.35 4.39
C GLN A 73 -4.05 -10.82 3.05
N SER A 74 -5.34 -10.65 2.88
CA SER A 74 -5.85 -10.08 1.64
C SER A 74 -6.71 -8.87 1.94
N PHE A 75 -6.64 -7.89 1.05
CA PHE A 75 -7.35 -6.63 1.20
C PHE A 75 -8.09 -6.37 -0.08
N ARG A 76 -9.43 -6.38 -0.01
CA ARG A 76 -10.21 -6.08 -1.18
C ARG A 76 -10.31 -4.57 -1.30
N ILE A 77 -9.98 -4.03 -2.44
CA ILE A 77 -10.00 -2.60 -2.66
C ILE A 77 -11.42 -2.19 -2.97
N LYS A 78 -11.99 -1.33 -2.11
CA LYS A 78 -13.36 -0.85 -2.28
C LYS A 78 -13.40 0.48 -3.01
N ALA A 79 -12.36 1.26 -2.89
CA ALA A 79 -12.28 2.54 -3.59
C ALA A 79 -10.83 2.94 -3.79
N TYR A 80 -10.56 3.56 -4.91
CA TYR A 80 -9.24 4.09 -5.22
C TYR A 80 -9.33 5.60 -4.98
N GLY A 81 -8.40 6.13 -4.18
CA GLY A 81 -8.41 7.55 -3.87
C GLY A 81 -7.67 8.35 -4.92
N GLU A 82 -7.61 9.63 -4.69
CA GLU A 82 -6.92 10.51 -5.63
C GLU A 82 -5.44 10.45 -5.38
N ILE A 83 -4.67 10.35 -6.44
CA ILE A 83 -3.23 10.28 -6.36
C ILE A 83 -2.66 11.66 -6.15
N THR A 84 -1.76 11.80 -5.19
CA THR A 84 -0.99 13.02 -5.00
C THR A 84 0.37 12.80 -5.63
N ASP A 85 0.77 13.68 -6.53
CA ASP A 85 2.07 13.53 -7.20
C ASP A 85 2.70 14.89 -7.35
N ASN A 86 3.82 15.09 -6.67
CA ASN A 86 4.55 16.35 -6.77
C ASN A 86 6.04 16.04 -6.71
N ASP A 87 6.87 17.06 -6.56
CA ASP A 87 8.31 16.87 -6.60
C ASP A 87 8.84 16.08 -5.43
N GLU A 88 8.09 16.00 -4.36
CA GLU A 88 8.57 15.33 -3.16
C GLU A 88 8.00 13.96 -2.95
N VAL A 89 6.73 13.78 -3.25
CA VAL A 89 6.09 12.50 -2.96
C VAL A 89 5.13 12.08 -4.06
N ASN A 90 4.90 10.79 -4.13
CA ASN A 90 3.80 10.23 -4.87
C ASN A 90 3.02 9.40 -3.87
N ILE A 91 1.73 9.67 -3.70
CA ILE A 91 0.89 8.97 -2.73
C ILE A 91 -0.30 8.36 -3.44
N VAL A 92 -0.44 7.05 -3.31
CA VAL A 92 -1.52 6.31 -3.95
C VAL A 92 -2.37 5.69 -2.85
N PRO A 93 -3.60 6.18 -2.64
CA PRO A 93 -4.44 5.69 -1.54
C PRO A 93 -5.48 4.69 -1.98
N PHE A 94 -5.82 3.78 -1.08
CA PHE A 94 -6.84 2.77 -1.32
C PHE A 94 -7.70 2.62 -0.06
N GLU A 95 -9.01 2.47 -0.24
CA GLU A 95 -9.90 2.12 0.86
C GLU A 95 -10.16 0.65 0.73
N CYS A 96 -9.93 -0.10 1.76
CA CYS A 96 -9.96 -1.56 1.69
C CYS A 96 -10.74 -2.20 2.82
N VAL A 97 -11.05 -3.49 2.61
CA VAL A 97 -11.61 -4.34 3.65
C VAL A 97 -10.74 -5.58 3.68
N ASP A 98 -10.27 -5.95 4.85
CA ASP A 98 -9.38 -7.09 4.94
C ASP A 98 -10.16 -8.41 5.01
N ASN A 99 -9.45 -9.52 5.09
CA ASN A 99 -10.11 -10.82 5.08
C ASN A 99 -10.85 -11.14 6.37
N ASN A 100 -10.82 -10.26 7.35
CA ASN A 100 -11.65 -10.38 8.54
C ASN A 100 -12.79 -9.37 8.51
N SER A 101 -13.04 -8.78 7.36
CA SER A 101 -14.08 -7.79 7.15
C SER A 101 -13.85 -6.48 7.88
N SER A 102 -12.62 -6.19 8.23
CA SER A 102 -12.28 -4.92 8.88
C SER A 102 -11.88 -3.89 7.86
N LYS A 103 -12.38 -2.69 8.02
CA LYS A 103 -12.06 -1.60 7.11
C LYS A 103 -10.69 -1.04 7.43
N CYS A 104 -9.97 -0.67 6.41
CA CYS A 104 -8.66 -0.04 6.58
C CYS A 104 -8.34 0.80 5.36
N ASN A 105 -7.35 1.67 5.52
CA ASN A 105 -6.85 2.46 4.40
C ASN A 105 -5.42 2.04 4.14
N ILE A 106 -5.07 1.92 2.88
CA ILE A 106 -3.70 1.59 2.49
C ILE A 106 -3.16 2.75 1.68
N LEU A 107 -1.92 3.13 1.97
CA LEU A 107 -1.24 4.17 1.21
C LEU A 107 0.08 3.61 0.72
N ILE A 108 0.37 3.82 -0.55
CA ILE A 108 1.70 3.52 -1.06
C ILE A 108 2.36 4.87 -1.32
N ILE A 109 3.41 5.17 -0.58
CA ILE A 109 4.05 6.47 -0.63
C ILE A 109 5.48 6.31 -1.15
N THR A 110 5.79 7.02 -2.22
CA THR A 110 7.16 7.08 -2.73
C THR A 110 7.74 8.43 -2.35
N LYS A 111 8.85 8.40 -1.63
CA LYS A 111 9.51 9.61 -1.17
C LYS A 111 10.64 9.92 -2.14
N LYS A 112 10.37 10.81 -3.08
CA LYS A 112 11.25 11.03 -4.21
C LYS A 112 12.61 11.58 -3.83
N LYS A 113 12.65 12.38 -2.77
CA LYS A 113 13.91 12.96 -2.34
C LYS A 113 14.69 12.07 -1.39
N GLU A 114 14.19 10.85 -1.15
CA GLU A 114 14.89 9.89 -0.33
C GLU A 114 15.21 8.69 -1.20
N ASN A 115 15.76 8.92 -2.37
CA ASN A 115 16.12 7.87 -3.31
C ASN A 115 14.94 7.03 -3.72
N ASN A 116 13.78 7.65 -3.83
CA ASN A 116 12.54 6.96 -4.19
C ASN A 116 12.21 5.84 -3.23
N ARG A 117 12.42 6.11 -1.95
CA ARG A 117 12.06 5.16 -0.91
C ARG A 117 10.57 4.95 -0.90
N ILE A 118 10.12 3.71 -0.88
CA ILE A 118 8.71 3.39 -0.95
C ILE A 118 8.25 2.80 0.36
N GLN A 119 7.13 3.29 0.86
CA GLN A 119 6.54 2.77 2.08
C GLN A 119 5.08 2.40 1.84
N PHE A 120 4.66 1.32 2.47
CA PHE A 120 3.32 0.77 2.33
C PHE A 120 2.68 0.84 3.71
N TYR A 121 1.69 1.71 3.85
CA TYR A 121 1.01 1.92 5.13
C TYR A 121 -0.34 1.25 5.15
N ILE A 122 -0.68 0.63 6.27
CA ILE A 122 -2.01 0.10 6.49
C ILE A 122 -2.53 0.75 7.76
N THR A 123 -3.66 1.45 7.67
CA THR A 123 -4.23 2.16 8.81
C THR A 123 -5.59 1.61 9.15
N TYR A 124 -5.71 1.04 10.34
CA TYR A 124 -6.98 0.63 10.92
C TYR A 124 -7.40 1.70 11.93
N ASN A 125 -8.55 1.52 12.56
CA ASN A 125 -8.96 2.47 13.58
C ASN A 125 -8.02 2.53 14.76
N GLU A 126 -7.49 1.39 15.16
CA GLU A 126 -6.74 1.29 16.40
C GLU A 126 -5.25 1.00 16.22
N VAL A 127 -4.85 0.64 15.04
CA VAL A 127 -3.46 0.23 14.81
C VAL A 127 -3.04 0.62 13.39
N LYS A 128 -1.77 0.95 13.23
CA LYS A 128 -1.20 1.24 11.92
C LYS A 128 0.06 0.42 11.74
N PHE A 129 0.30 0.04 10.51
CA PHE A 129 1.54 -0.66 10.14
C PHE A 129 2.21 0.08 8.99
N VAL A 130 3.52 0.06 8.95
CA VAL A 130 4.25 0.58 7.79
C VAL A 130 5.33 -0.42 7.43
N TYR A 131 5.37 -0.77 6.15
CA TYR A 131 6.42 -1.64 5.61
C TYR A 131 7.32 -0.79 4.73
N ASN A 132 8.62 -1.01 4.85
CA ASN A 132 9.55 -0.45 3.86
C ASN A 132 9.61 -1.48 2.74
N ILE A 133 9.35 -1.05 1.52
CA ILE A 133 9.24 -1.97 0.40
C ILE A 133 10.07 -1.50 -0.79
N TYR A 134 10.26 -2.40 -1.73
CA TYR A 134 10.91 -2.05 -2.99
C TYR A 134 10.30 -2.91 -4.09
N ALA A 135 10.40 -2.44 -5.31
CA ALA A 135 9.82 -3.14 -6.46
C ALA A 135 10.55 -4.46 -6.65
N LYS A 136 9.77 -5.48 -6.93
CA LYS A 136 10.35 -6.80 -7.09
C LYS A 136 10.53 -7.15 -8.55
#